data_6e3a577698a6a6e254599fc7224c4e6b
#
_entry.id   6e3a577698a6a6e254599fc7224c4e6b
#
_cell.length_a   1.000
_cell.length_b   1.000
_cell.length_c   1.000
_cell.angle_alpha   90.00
_cell.angle_beta   90.00
_cell.angle_gamma   90.00
#
_symmetry.space_group_name_H-M   'P 1'
#
loop_
_entity.id
_entity.type
_entity.pdbx_description
1 polymer ?
#
loop_
_entity_poly.entity_id
_entity_poly.type
_entity_poly.pdbx_seq_one_letter_code
_entity_poly.pdbx_strand_id
1 'polypeptide(L)'
;MGESLPNTEIFRRLAARFGFEEPCFKATDEELMDDAVDAADPRLAGIRPSQIPTRKALQMTGPDGNPLVLFDNISPATPSGKIELKSETLAKRWGAAALLPGWRERKAPHPLMLISPSSDKRISSTLGGLIGSREAPPLLMNPKDAATRSLGHGVEVRIWNDRGEVILPLEVTDDVPAGVVASEKGAWLSTSRTGQTISALVSSDLKADLAEGACFNDTQVEVSRV
;
A
#
# COMPACT_ATOMS: atom_id res chain seq x y z
N MET A 1 18.13 18.11 6.97
CA MET A 1 19.46 17.69 7.37
C MET A 1 20.35 17.68 6.15
N GLY A 2 21.55 18.23 6.22
CA GLY A 2 22.43 18.41 5.08
C GLY A 2 21.83 19.32 4.02
N GLU A 3 22.00 18.98 2.76
CA GLU A 3 21.50 19.73 1.61
C GLU A 3 20.12 19.29 1.12
N SER A 4 19.35 18.57 1.97
CA SER A 4 18.02 18.13 1.62
C SER A 4 17.06 19.31 1.43
N LEU A 5 16.29 19.28 0.37
CA LEU A 5 15.29 20.29 0.03
C LEU A 5 13.87 19.70 0.09
N PRO A 6 12.86 20.52 0.37
CA PRO A 6 11.47 20.12 0.18
C PRO A 6 11.20 19.70 -1.28
N ASN A 7 10.29 18.76 -1.48
CA ASN A 7 9.95 18.29 -2.83
C ASN A 7 9.51 19.43 -3.75
N THR A 8 8.72 20.35 -3.24
CA THR A 8 8.26 21.54 -3.99
C THR A 8 9.42 22.39 -4.50
N GLU A 9 10.44 22.61 -3.68
CA GLU A 9 11.63 23.36 -4.07
C GLU A 9 12.47 22.60 -5.12
N ILE A 10 12.56 21.27 -5.01
CA ILE A 10 13.22 20.44 -6.03
C ILE A 10 12.53 20.60 -7.38
N PHE A 11 11.19 20.53 -7.41
CA PHE A 11 10.41 20.69 -8.63
C PHE A 11 10.51 22.11 -9.21
N ARG A 12 10.52 23.15 -8.38
CA ARG A 12 10.74 24.54 -8.86
C ARG A 12 12.10 24.68 -9.56
N ARG A 13 13.16 24.13 -8.98
CA ARG A 13 14.51 24.16 -9.58
C ARG A 13 14.60 23.34 -10.86
N LEU A 14 13.91 22.20 -10.94
CA LEU A 14 13.83 21.41 -12.16
C LEU A 14 13.07 22.16 -13.24
N ALA A 15 11.91 22.72 -12.92
CA ALA A 15 11.09 23.51 -13.84
C ALA A 15 11.90 24.68 -14.44
N ALA A 16 12.62 25.42 -13.61
CA ALA A 16 13.48 26.50 -14.07
C ALA A 16 14.56 26.04 -15.04
N ARG A 17 15.13 24.84 -14.83
CA ARG A 17 16.13 24.27 -15.76
C ARG A 17 15.54 23.78 -17.06
N PHE A 18 14.28 23.35 -17.06
CA PHE A 18 13.54 22.98 -18.26
C PHE A 18 12.92 24.18 -18.99
N GLY A 19 12.97 25.37 -18.41
CA GLY A 19 12.37 26.57 -18.97
C GLY A 19 10.84 26.61 -18.84
N PHE A 20 10.26 25.92 -17.87
CA PHE A 20 8.82 25.97 -17.59
C PHE A 20 8.47 27.28 -16.87
N GLU A 21 7.47 27.97 -17.38
CA GLU A 21 7.06 29.30 -16.90
C GLU A 21 5.68 29.32 -16.24
N GLU A 22 5.01 28.19 -16.14
CA GLU A 22 3.67 28.07 -15.58
C GLU A 22 3.64 28.55 -14.12
N PRO A 23 2.56 29.24 -13.69
CA PRO A 23 2.46 29.85 -12.37
C PRO A 23 2.67 28.85 -11.20
N CYS A 24 2.24 27.61 -11.35
CA CYS A 24 2.38 26.58 -10.33
C CYS A 24 3.84 26.29 -9.95
N PHE A 25 4.79 26.52 -10.87
CA PHE A 25 6.23 26.37 -10.57
C PHE A 25 6.85 27.59 -9.87
N LYS A 26 6.09 28.67 -9.74
CA LYS A 26 6.51 29.91 -9.05
C LYS A 26 5.77 30.10 -7.72
N ALA A 27 4.69 29.35 -7.52
CA ALA A 27 3.87 29.40 -6.32
C ALA A 27 4.65 28.98 -5.06
N THR A 28 4.35 29.61 -3.95
CA THR A 28 4.83 29.22 -2.61
C THR A 28 4.15 27.93 -2.16
N ASP A 29 4.66 27.29 -1.12
CA ASP A 29 4.02 26.08 -0.56
C ASP A 29 2.64 26.40 0.02
N GLU A 30 2.45 27.60 0.59
CA GLU A 30 1.16 28.06 1.10
C GLU A 30 0.14 28.27 -0.01
N GLU A 31 0.56 28.90 -1.13
CA GLU A 31 -0.30 29.05 -2.30
C GLU A 31 -0.69 27.70 -2.90
N LEU A 32 0.25 26.75 -3.02
CA LEU A 32 -0.03 25.41 -3.52
C LEU A 32 -1.00 24.63 -2.60
N MET A 33 -0.86 24.78 -1.28
CA MET A 33 -1.79 24.16 -0.32
C MET A 33 -3.19 24.74 -0.46
N ASP A 34 -3.30 26.06 -0.59
CA ASP A 34 -4.60 26.76 -0.72
C ASP A 34 -5.27 26.43 -2.06
N ASP A 35 -4.50 26.35 -3.14
CA ASP A 35 -5.01 25.99 -4.47
C ASP A 35 -5.43 24.52 -4.58
N ALA A 36 -4.88 23.64 -3.74
CA ALA A 36 -5.27 22.23 -3.71
C ALA A 36 -6.67 21.98 -3.14
N VAL A 37 -7.25 22.98 -2.50
CA VAL A 37 -8.55 22.88 -1.82
C VAL A 37 -9.53 23.91 -2.39
N ASP A 38 -10.70 23.45 -2.80
CA ASP A 38 -11.76 24.35 -3.23
C ASP A 38 -12.33 25.11 -2.00
N ALA A 39 -11.90 26.36 -1.82
CA ALA A 39 -12.35 27.19 -0.73
C ALA A 39 -13.88 27.51 -0.80
N ALA A 40 -14.53 27.27 -1.93
CA ALA A 40 -15.98 27.37 -2.08
C ALA A 40 -16.71 26.11 -1.57
N ASP A 41 -16.01 25.04 -1.25
CA ASP A 41 -16.63 23.84 -0.67
C ASP A 41 -17.26 24.19 0.69
N PRO A 42 -18.60 24.06 0.84
CA PRO A 42 -19.29 24.44 2.06
C PRO A 42 -18.81 23.67 3.31
N ARG A 43 -18.21 22.49 3.13
CA ARG A 43 -17.64 21.69 4.21
C ARG A 43 -16.44 22.34 4.89
N LEU A 44 -15.76 23.24 4.19
CA LEU A 44 -14.59 23.97 4.68
C LEU A 44 -14.95 25.32 5.30
N ALA A 45 -16.20 25.78 5.16
CA ALA A 45 -16.67 27.09 5.67
C ALA A 45 -15.74 28.27 5.25
N GLY A 46 -15.15 28.20 4.04
CA GLY A 46 -14.24 29.21 3.51
C GLY A 46 -12.82 29.19 4.10
N ILE A 47 -12.49 28.22 4.95
CA ILE A 47 -11.15 28.11 5.56
C ILE A 47 -10.16 27.58 4.51
N ARG A 48 -8.98 28.20 4.47
CA ARG A 48 -7.85 27.77 3.64
C ARG A 48 -6.80 27.05 4.47
N PRO A 49 -6.09 26.05 3.90
CA PRO A 49 -5.01 25.33 4.59
C PRO A 49 -3.96 26.23 5.24
N SER A 50 -3.55 27.33 4.59
CA SER A 50 -2.59 28.31 5.13
C SER A 50 -3.06 29.00 6.41
N GLN A 51 -4.36 29.04 6.66
CA GLN A 51 -4.97 29.65 7.84
C GLN A 51 -5.09 28.69 9.03
N ILE A 52 -4.81 27.41 8.83
CA ILE A 52 -4.91 26.39 9.88
C ILE A 52 -3.64 26.44 10.75
N PRO A 53 -3.77 26.68 12.07
CA PRO A 53 -2.61 26.65 12.97
C PRO A 53 -1.93 25.28 12.95
N THR A 54 -0.60 25.25 12.89
CA THR A 54 0.23 24.02 12.74
C THR A 54 -0.03 22.91 13.76
N ARG A 55 -0.64 23.24 14.91
CA ARG A 55 -0.93 22.26 15.97
C ARG A 55 -2.43 22.05 16.20
N LYS A 56 -3.26 22.45 15.25
CA LYS A 56 -4.72 22.36 15.37
C LYS A 56 -5.28 21.63 14.16
N ALA A 57 -6.09 20.61 14.39
CA ALA A 57 -6.92 20.02 13.36
C ALA A 57 -8.24 20.77 13.28
N LEU A 58 -8.73 20.99 12.05
CA LEU A 58 -10.09 21.47 11.82
C LEU A 58 -10.95 20.31 11.35
N GLN A 59 -12.12 20.19 11.95
CA GLN A 59 -13.09 19.21 11.54
C GLN A 59 -13.96 19.79 10.43
N MET A 60 -14.08 19.05 9.33
CA MET A 60 -15.04 19.39 8.29
C MET A 60 -16.46 19.15 8.79
N THR A 61 -17.38 20.00 8.37
CA THR A 61 -18.79 19.91 8.74
C THR A 61 -19.62 19.35 7.58
N GLY A 62 -20.65 18.60 7.92
CA GLY A 62 -21.68 18.18 6.96
C GLY A 62 -22.62 19.34 6.58
N PRO A 63 -23.57 19.11 5.66
CA PRO A 63 -24.56 20.12 5.25
C PRO A 63 -25.43 20.63 6.38
N ASP A 64 -25.56 19.86 7.45
CA ASP A 64 -26.32 20.18 8.67
C ASP A 64 -25.50 20.96 9.70
N GLY A 65 -24.25 21.33 9.40
CA GLY A 65 -23.33 22.03 10.31
C GLY A 65 -22.71 21.14 11.39
N ASN A 66 -23.03 19.86 11.44
CA ASN A 66 -22.45 18.89 12.37
C ASN A 66 -21.17 18.27 11.83
N PRO A 67 -20.34 17.61 12.68
CA PRO A 67 -19.21 16.83 12.21
C PRO A 67 -19.60 15.86 11.11
N LEU A 68 -18.73 15.74 10.11
CA LEU A 68 -18.97 14.92 8.92
C LEU A 68 -18.96 13.44 9.28
N VAL A 69 -20.09 12.77 9.06
CA VAL A 69 -20.24 11.33 9.27
C VAL A 69 -20.73 10.67 7.97
N LEU A 70 -19.89 9.80 7.41
CA LEU A 70 -20.21 9.09 6.15
C LEU A 70 -21.49 8.24 6.33
N PHE A 71 -22.39 8.34 5.35
CA PHE A 71 -23.68 7.67 5.27
C PHE A 71 -24.75 8.16 6.28
N ASP A 72 -24.43 9.13 7.10
CA ASP A 72 -25.39 9.82 7.97
C ASP A 72 -25.72 11.21 7.41
N ASN A 73 -24.76 12.13 7.45
CA ASN A 73 -24.94 13.47 6.88
C ASN A 73 -24.14 13.71 5.57
N ILE A 74 -23.41 12.71 5.09
CA ILE A 74 -22.84 12.65 3.74
C ILE A 74 -23.19 11.34 3.06
N SER A 75 -23.94 11.45 1.99
CA SER A 75 -24.27 10.33 1.10
C SER A 75 -23.25 10.21 -0.05
N PRO A 76 -23.06 9.01 -0.63
CA PRO A 76 -22.24 8.83 -1.81
C PRO A 76 -22.69 9.73 -2.95
N ALA A 77 -21.74 10.29 -3.70
CA ALA A 77 -21.99 11.09 -4.91
C ALA A 77 -22.32 10.19 -6.12
N THR A 78 -23.22 9.24 -5.95
CA THR A 78 -23.75 8.36 -6.98
C THR A 78 -25.10 8.85 -7.48
N PRO A 79 -25.55 8.49 -8.68
CA PRO A 79 -26.87 8.89 -9.16
C PRO A 79 -28.03 8.48 -8.25
N SER A 80 -27.88 7.38 -7.53
CA SER A 80 -28.88 6.88 -6.56
C SER A 80 -28.76 7.50 -5.16
N GLY A 81 -27.66 8.23 -4.86
CA GLY A 81 -27.31 8.67 -3.52
C GLY A 81 -26.97 7.54 -2.55
N LYS A 82 -26.82 6.30 -3.04
CA LYS A 82 -26.55 5.09 -2.27
C LYS A 82 -25.26 4.43 -2.70
N ILE A 83 -24.74 3.50 -1.89
CA ILE A 83 -23.63 2.64 -2.31
C ILE A 83 -24.11 1.79 -3.49
N GLU A 84 -23.43 1.86 -4.60
CA GLU A 84 -23.71 1.07 -5.78
C GLU A 84 -22.84 -0.20 -5.78
N LEU A 85 -23.48 -1.35 -5.63
CA LEU A 85 -22.80 -2.64 -5.60
C LEU A 85 -22.46 -3.14 -7.02
N LYS A 86 -23.18 -2.68 -8.02
CA LYS A 86 -22.96 -2.99 -9.44
C LYS A 86 -22.56 -1.75 -10.20
N SER A 87 -21.70 -1.89 -11.20
CA SER A 87 -21.25 -0.79 -12.03
C SER A 87 -21.59 -0.99 -13.49
N GLU A 88 -22.64 -0.33 -13.94
CA GLU A 88 -23.02 -0.31 -15.36
C GLU A 88 -21.92 0.34 -16.23
N THR A 89 -21.19 1.29 -15.67
CA THR A 89 -20.05 1.95 -16.36
C THR A 89 -18.94 0.95 -16.64
N LEU A 90 -18.57 0.13 -15.65
CA LEU A 90 -17.57 -0.91 -15.84
C LEU A 90 -18.06 -1.98 -16.81
N ALA A 91 -19.33 -2.40 -16.70
CA ALA A 91 -19.90 -3.38 -17.62
C ALA A 91 -19.93 -2.91 -19.07
N LYS A 92 -20.23 -1.64 -19.31
CA LYS A 92 -20.17 -1.03 -20.67
C LYS A 92 -18.76 -1.03 -21.24
N ARG A 93 -17.74 -0.82 -20.42
CA ARG A 93 -16.35 -0.71 -20.86
C ARG A 93 -15.65 -2.07 -20.99
N TRP A 94 -15.92 -3.01 -20.10
CA TRP A 94 -15.19 -4.29 -20.01
C TRP A 94 -16.08 -5.53 -20.09
N GLY A 95 -17.39 -5.37 -20.39
CA GLY A 95 -18.33 -6.46 -20.53
C GLY A 95 -19.06 -6.83 -19.25
N ALA A 96 -20.05 -7.70 -19.38
CA ALA A 96 -20.96 -8.06 -18.29
C ALA A 96 -20.26 -8.68 -17.05
N ALA A 97 -19.12 -9.31 -17.24
CA ALA A 97 -18.33 -9.87 -16.12
C ALA A 97 -17.76 -8.78 -15.18
N ALA A 98 -17.69 -7.52 -15.63
CA ALA A 98 -17.23 -6.40 -14.82
C ALA A 98 -18.35 -5.68 -14.07
N LEU A 99 -19.59 -6.15 -14.18
CA LEU A 99 -20.75 -5.55 -13.50
C LEU A 99 -20.64 -5.63 -11.97
N LEU A 100 -20.17 -6.77 -11.48
CA LEU A 100 -20.02 -7.07 -10.05
C LEU A 100 -18.62 -7.63 -9.78
N PRO A 101 -18.07 -7.38 -8.58
CA PRO A 101 -16.88 -8.09 -8.14
C PRO A 101 -17.11 -9.60 -8.12
N GLY A 102 -16.16 -10.36 -8.61
CA GLY A 102 -16.23 -11.81 -8.63
C GLY A 102 -14.91 -12.43 -8.20
N TRP A 103 -14.98 -13.57 -7.54
CA TRP A 103 -13.83 -14.39 -7.24
C TRP A 103 -13.37 -15.15 -8.49
N ARG A 104 -12.07 -15.16 -8.73
CA ARG A 104 -11.43 -16.03 -9.72
C ARG A 104 -10.35 -16.86 -9.06
N GLU A 105 -10.52 -18.16 -9.13
CA GLU A 105 -9.48 -19.08 -8.69
C GLU A 105 -8.32 -19.04 -9.69
N ARG A 106 -7.11 -18.89 -9.17
CA ARG A 106 -5.89 -18.98 -9.96
C ARG A 106 -5.21 -20.32 -9.73
N LYS A 107 -4.99 -21.04 -10.83
CA LYS A 107 -4.06 -22.16 -10.81
C LYS A 107 -2.65 -21.59 -10.71
N ALA A 108 -1.94 -22.01 -9.69
CA ALA A 108 -0.57 -21.57 -9.49
C ALA A 108 0.33 -22.75 -9.16
N PRO A 109 1.61 -22.66 -9.54
CA PRO A 109 2.57 -23.76 -9.43
C PRO A 109 2.96 -24.07 -7.98
N HIS A 110 2.71 -23.13 -7.05
CA HIS A 110 3.13 -23.26 -5.64
C HIS A 110 1.93 -23.21 -4.69
N PRO A 111 1.96 -23.99 -3.59
CA PRO A 111 0.78 -24.25 -2.77
C PRO A 111 0.48 -23.19 -1.71
N LEU A 112 1.43 -22.30 -1.39
CA LEU A 112 1.26 -21.32 -0.33
C LEU A 112 1.06 -19.92 -0.90
N MET A 113 0.08 -19.20 -0.37
CA MET A 113 -0.13 -17.78 -0.68
C MET A 113 0.77 -16.92 0.20
N LEU A 114 1.63 -16.12 -0.41
CA LEU A 114 2.44 -15.13 0.30
C LEU A 114 1.71 -13.79 0.36
N ILE A 115 1.50 -13.30 1.57
CA ILE A 115 1.05 -11.92 1.81
C ILE A 115 2.16 -11.11 2.44
N SER A 116 2.22 -9.82 2.09
CA SER A 116 3.28 -8.92 2.56
C SER A 116 2.66 -7.66 3.17
N PRO A 117 2.17 -7.74 4.41
CA PRO A 117 1.53 -6.63 5.09
C PRO A 117 2.52 -5.51 5.44
N SER A 118 1.97 -4.35 5.80
CA SER A 118 2.74 -3.28 6.40
C SER A 118 3.13 -3.64 7.82
N SER A 119 4.28 -3.15 8.28
CA SER A 119 4.72 -3.23 9.67
C SER A 119 4.15 -2.08 10.50
N ASP A 120 3.91 -2.31 11.77
CA ASP A 120 3.65 -1.28 12.78
C ASP A 120 4.92 -0.51 13.18
N LYS A 121 6.10 -1.06 12.87
CA LYS A 121 7.42 -0.52 13.23
C LYS A 121 8.08 0.28 12.11
N ARG A 122 7.54 0.22 10.89
CA ARG A 122 8.15 0.82 9.69
C ARG A 122 7.11 1.42 8.77
N ILE A 123 7.41 2.57 8.19
CA ILE A 123 6.63 3.13 7.09
C ILE A 123 7.28 2.64 5.79
N SER A 124 6.78 1.53 5.25
CA SER A 124 7.39 0.82 4.14
C SER A 124 8.88 0.53 4.42
N SER A 125 9.82 0.99 3.60
CA SER A 125 11.26 0.81 3.82
C SER A 125 11.92 1.97 4.59
N THR A 126 11.16 2.99 5.02
CA THR A 126 11.69 4.14 5.74
C THR A 126 12.15 3.71 7.13
N LEU A 127 13.30 4.23 7.56
CA LEU A 127 13.90 3.98 8.88
C LEU A 127 14.37 2.53 9.13
N GLY A 128 14.29 1.64 8.15
CA GLY A 128 14.65 0.22 8.31
C GLY A 128 16.09 -0.02 8.78
N GLY A 129 17.02 0.91 8.51
CA GLY A 129 18.41 0.82 8.98
C GLY A 129 18.70 1.54 10.28
N LEU A 130 17.75 2.32 10.83
CA LEU A 130 17.97 3.21 11.98
C LEU A 130 17.35 2.67 13.29
N ILE A 131 16.23 1.98 13.22
CA ILE A 131 15.45 1.57 14.39
C ILE A 131 15.54 0.04 14.50
N GLY A 132 16.55 -0.48 15.22
CA GLY A 132 16.57 -1.85 15.74
C GLY A 132 16.22 -3.02 14.81
N SER A 133 15.83 -2.73 13.59
CA SER A 133 15.38 -3.67 12.57
C SER A 133 16.51 -4.01 11.59
N ARG A 134 17.70 -4.32 12.13
CA ARG A 134 18.80 -4.87 11.32
C ARG A 134 18.53 -6.30 10.89
N GLU A 135 17.48 -6.91 11.42
CA GLU A 135 17.08 -8.26 11.07
C GLU A 135 15.94 -8.22 10.04
N ALA A 136 15.99 -9.17 9.12
CA ALA A 136 14.87 -9.38 8.21
C ALA A 136 13.63 -9.82 9.02
N PRO A 137 12.43 -9.34 8.67
CA PRO A 137 11.21 -9.78 9.33
C PRO A 137 11.04 -11.29 9.14
N PRO A 138 10.52 -12.02 10.16
CA PRO A 138 10.31 -13.46 10.04
C PRO A 138 9.26 -13.79 8.98
N LEU A 139 9.29 -15.04 8.53
CA LEU A 139 8.17 -15.64 7.82
C LEU A 139 7.20 -16.25 8.83
N LEU A 140 5.98 -15.75 8.88
CA LEU A 140 4.90 -16.34 9.65
C LEU A 140 4.29 -17.51 8.88
N MET A 141 4.10 -18.66 9.53
CA MET A 141 3.52 -19.86 8.93
C MET A 141 2.64 -20.61 9.93
N ASN A 142 1.51 -21.12 9.42
CA ASN A 142 0.61 -21.93 10.24
C ASN A 142 1.28 -23.25 10.68
N PRO A 143 1.01 -23.72 11.93
CA PRO A 143 1.58 -24.98 12.43
C PRO A 143 1.30 -26.20 11.53
N LYS A 144 0.14 -26.26 10.86
CA LYS A 144 -0.20 -27.36 9.95
C LYS A 144 0.72 -27.38 8.71
N ASP A 145 1.00 -26.20 8.15
CA ASP A 145 1.88 -26.08 6.98
C ASP A 145 3.35 -26.34 7.36
N ALA A 146 3.77 -25.90 8.52
CA ALA A 146 5.09 -26.15 9.06
C ALA A 146 5.30 -27.67 9.32
N ALA A 147 4.33 -28.34 9.93
CA ALA A 147 4.38 -29.78 10.20
C ALA A 147 4.51 -30.62 8.92
N THR A 148 3.73 -30.31 7.88
CA THR A 148 3.80 -31.03 6.59
C THR A 148 5.14 -30.90 5.89
N ARG A 149 5.93 -29.88 6.25
CA ARG A 149 7.28 -29.59 5.73
C ARG A 149 8.39 -29.96 6.70
N SER A 150 8.05 -30.53 7.85
CA SER A 150 9.01 -30.82 8.93
C SER A 150 9.84 -29.60 9.36
N LEU A 151 9.19 -28.44 9.42
CA LEU A 151 9.79 -27.17 9.82
C LEU A 151 9.41 -26.82 11.26
N GLY A 152 10.38 -26.35 12.04
CA GLY A 152 10.19 -25.88 13.41
C GLY A 152 10.29 -24.38 13.56
N HIS A 153 9.73 -23.86 14.63
CA HIS A 153 9.87 -22.43 14.97
C HIS A 153 11.36 -22.06 15.15
N GLY A 154 11.77 -20.92 14.65
CA GLY A 154 13.12 -20.37 14.77
C GLY A 154 14.14 -20.91 13.75
N VAL A 155 13.80 -21.91 12.93
CA VAL A 155 14.71 -22.37 11.87
C VAL A 155 14.75 -21.40 10.71
N GLU A 156 15.85 -21.38 9.99
CA GLU A 156 15.92 -20.67 8.72
C GLU A 156 15.23 -21.47 7.60
N VAL A 157 14.40 -20.78 6.84
CA VAL A 157 13.67 -21.34 5.71
C VAL A 157 13.95 -20.58 4.44
N ARG A 158 13.98 -21.32 3.35
CA ARG A 158 13.99 -20.81 1.99
C ARG A 158 12.57 -20.66 1.50
N ILE A 159 12.19 -19.45 1.14
CA ILE A 159 10.92 -19.14 0.47
C ILE A 159 11.25 -18.89 -0.98
N TRP A 160 10.56 -19.53 -1.90
CA TRP A 160 10.90 -19.44 -3.31
C TRP A 160 9.72 -19.62 -4.24
N ASN A 161 9.87 -19.15 -5.46
CA ASN A 161 9.05 -19.44 -6.62
C ASN A 161 9.90 -19.31 -7.90
N ASP A 162 9.26 -19.33 -9.06
CA ASP A 162 9.95 -19.27 -10.36
C ASP A 162 10.71 -17.95 -10.61
N ARG A 163 10.54 -16.94 -9.72
CA ARG A 163 11.16 -15.60 -9.85
C ARG A 163 12.41 -15.43 -9.00
N GLY A 164 12.47 -16.10 -7.88
CA GLY A 164 13.59 -15.97 -6.96
C GLY A 164 13.41 -16.70 -5.65
N GLU A 165 14.28 -16.40 -4.72
CA GLU A 165 14.28 -16.97 -3.38
C GLU A 165 14.72 -15.96 -2.33
N VAL A 166 14.22 -16.15 -1.10
CA VAL A 166 14.62 -15.38 0.08
C VAL A 166 14.79 -16.35 1.25
N ILE A 167 15.80 -16.12 2.09
CA ILE A 167 15.99 -16.87 3.33
C ILE A 167 15.57 -15.99 4.51
N LEU A 168 14.65 -16.50 5.33
CA LEU A 168 14.12 -15.81 6.50
C LEU A 168 14.05 -16.76 7.70
N PRO A 169 14.11 -16.26 8.95
CA PRO A 169 13.75 -17.04 10.11
C PRO A 169 12.26 -17.37 10.09
N LEU A 170 11.90 -18.58 10.49
CA LEU A 170 10.52 -19.05 10.54
C LEU A 170 9.89 -18.78 11.91
N GLU A 171 8.74 -18.14 11.91
CA GLU A 171 7.86 -18.04 13.07
C GLU A 171 6.61 -18.90 12.83
N VAL A 172 6.48 -19.97 13.59
CA VAL A 172 5.29 -20.83 13.54
C VAL A 172 4.23 -20.25 14.47
N THR A 173 3.08 -19.88 13.92
CA THR A 173 1.99 -19.18 14.63
C THR A 173 0.62 -19.48 14.02
N ASP A 174 -0.42 -19.44 14.84
CA ASP A 174 -1.82 -19.54 14.39
C ASP A 174 -2.38 -18.19 13.88
N ASP A 175 -1.60 -17.10 13.90
CA ASP A 175 -2.02 -15.77 13.40
C ASP A 175 -2.21 -15.74 11.88
N VAL A 176 -1.72 -16.74 11.15
CA VAL A 176 -1.97 -16.93 9.73
C VAL A 176 -2.74 -18.23 9.47
N PRO A 177 -3.75 -18.25 8.58
CA PRO A 177 -4.47 -19.45 8.25
C PRO A 177 -3.59 -20.45 7.47
N ALA A 178 -3.95 -21.74 7.52
CA ALA A 178 -3.29 -22.76 6.71
C ALA A 178 -3.39 -22.41 5.21
N GLY A 179 -2.31 -22.65 4.47
CA GLY A 179 -2.18 -22.28 3.05
C GLY A 179 -1.69 -20.84 2.83
N VAL A 180 -1.50 -20.04 3.90
CA VAL A 180 -1.00 -18.67 3.81
C VAL A 180 0.29 -18.54 4.63
N VAL A 181 1.24 -17.81 4.06
CA VAL A 181 2.45 -17.35 4.76
C VAL A 181 2.53 -15.83 4.67
N ALA A 182 3.07 -15.21 5.71
CA ALA A 182 3.18 -13.76 5.75
C ALA A 182 4.58 -13.30 6.15
N SER A 183 5.06 -12.23 5.53
CA SER A 183 6.26 -11.53 5.98
C SER A 183 6.12 -10.05 5.67
N GLU A 184 6.43 -9.21 6.65
CA GLU A 184 6.28 -7.76 6.51
C GLU A 184 7.13 -7.19 5.38
N LYS A 185 6.56 -6.25 4.63
CA LYS A 185 7.30 -5.48 3.64
C LYS A 185 8.23 -4.45 4.29
N GLY A 186 9.19 -3.93 3.52
CA GLY A 186 10.05 -2.84 3.95
C GLY A 186 11.42 -3.26 4.47
N ALA A 187 11.78 -4.54 4.38
CA ALA A 187 13.15 -4.99 4.62
C ALA A 187 14.12 -4.37 3.60
N TRP A 188 15.34 -4.11 4.02
CA TRP A 188 16.40 -3.61 3.15
C TRP A 188 17.25 -4.76 2.61
N LEU A 189 17.76 -4.60 1.39
CA LEU A 189 18.68 -5.58 0.79
C LEU A 189 19.92 -5.83 1.67
N SER A 190 20.42 -4.78 2.34
CA SER A 190 21.56 -4.85 3.25
C SER A 190 21.32 -5.67 4.52
N THR A 191 20.05 -5.91 4.87
CA THR A 191 19.67 -6.76 6.02
C THR A 191 19.25 -8.16 5.60
N SER A 192 19.21 -8.43 4.31
CA SER A 192 18.87 -9.73 3.76
C SER A 192 20.10 -10.61 3.64
N ARG A 193 19.93 -11.89 3.95
CA ARG A 193 20.99 -12.89 3.84
C ARG A 193 21.33 -13.27 2.40
N THR A 194 20.32 -13.20 1.52
CA THR A 194 20.47 -13.49 0.08
C THR A 194 20.70 -12.23 -0.77
N GLY A 195 20.73 -11.05 -0.16
CA GLY A 195 20.73 -9.78 -0.89
C GLY A 195 19.39 -9.48 -1.57
N GLN A 196 18.33 -10.24 -1.26
CA GLN A 196 16.99 -10.06 -1.80
C GLN A 196 15.95 -9.96 -0.68
N THR A 197 14.82 -9.37 -0.97
CA THR A 197 13.68 -9.24 -0.05
C THR A 197 12.47 -9.94 -0.64
N ILE A 198 11.39 -10.04 0.11
CA ILE A 198 10.11 -10.61 -0.34
C ILE A 198 9.65 -10.06 -1.69
N SER A 199 10.01 -8.83 -2.03
CA SER A 199 9.69 -8.23 -3.32
C SER A 199 10.29 -9.00 -4.52
N ALA A 200 11.35 -9.78 -4.33
CA ALA A 200 11.92 -10.62 -5.40
C ALA A 200 10.99 -11.74 -5.87
N LEU A 201 10.02 -12.12 -5.02
CA LEU A 201 9.04 -13.17 -5.31
C LEU A 201 7.79 -12.63 -5.99
N VAL A 202 7.58 -11.31 -5.94
CA VAL A 202 6.37 -10.66 -6.46
C VAL A 202 6.46 -10.47 -7.98
N SER A 203 5.37 -10.77 -8.68
CA SER A 203 5.29 -10.58 -10.12
C SER A 203 5.05 -9.12 -10.49
N SER A 204 5.84 -8.60 -11.42
CA SER A 204 5.56 -7.32 -12.12
C SER A 204 4.56 -7.49 -13.28
N ASP A 205 4.35 -8.73 -13.74
CA ASP A 205 3.52 -9.02 -14.93
C ASP A 205 2.07 -9.28 -14.54
N LEU A 206 1.82 -9.57 -13.26
CA LEU A 206 0.48 -9.79 -12.74
C LEU A 206 -0.17 -8.45 -12.39
N LYS A 207 -1.26 -8.18 -13.08
CA LYS A 207 -2.04 -6.96 -12.92
C LYS A 207 -3.48 -7.29 -12.56
N ALA A 208 -4.10 -6.40 -11.80
CA ALA A 208 -5.52 -6.44 -11.54
C ALA A 208 -6.30 -6.23 -12.85
N ASP A 209 -7.42 -6.91 -12.99
CA ASP A 209 -8.19 -6.98 -14.25
C ASP A 209 -8.60 -5.62 -14.84
N LEU A 210 -8.91 -4.64 -14.01
CA LEU A 210 -9.49 -3.38 -14.47
C LEU A 210 -8.57 -2.18 -14.32
N ALA A 211 -7.73 -2.16 -13.28
CA ALA A 211 -6.93 -1.00 -12.92
C ALA A 211 -5.43 -1.20 -13.19
N GLU A 212 -5.04 -2.35 -13.72
CA GLU A 212 -3.63 -2.72 -13.98
C GLU A 212 -2.71 -2.54 -12.76
N GLY A 213 -3.28 -2.50 -11.54
CA GLY A 213 -2.53 -2.41 -10.30
C GLY A 213 -1.76 -3.71 -10.00
N ALA A 214 -0.69 -3.60 -9.22
CA ALA A 214 0.12 -4.76 -8.85
C ALA A 214 -0.65 -5.73 -7.93
N CYS A 215 -0.58 -7.03 -8.24
CA CYS A 215 -1.19 -8.10 -7.45
C CYS A 215 -0.16 -8.71 -6.47
N PHE A 216 0.45 -7.89 -5.63
CA PHE A 216 1.55 -8.34 -4.76
C PHE A 216 1.14 -9.31 -3.66
N ASN A 217 -0.10 -9.27 -3.18
CA ASN A 217 -0.65 -10.22 -2.21
C ASN A 217 -1.26 -11.47 -2.87
N ASP A 218 -1.12 -11.63 -4.18
CA ASP A 218 -1.52 -12.81 -4.95
C ASP A 218 -0.27 -13.58 -5.42
N THR A 219 0.78 -13.55 -4.61
CA THR A 219 2.05 -14.21 -4.88
C THR A 219 2.04 -15.62 -4.31
N GLN A 220 2.42 -16.61 -5.11
CA GLN A 220 2.49 -17.97 -4.64
C GLN A 220 3.93 -18.44 -4.51
N VAL A 221 4.16 -19.24 -3.47
CA VAL A 221 5.49 -19.67 -3.06
C VAL A 221 5.48 -21.09 -2.51
N GLU A 222 6.65 -21.69 -2.48
CA GLU A 222 6.95 -22.85 -1.67
C GLU A 222 7.94 -22.46 -0.58
N VAL A 223 7.94 -23.23 0.50
CA VAL A 223 8.82 -23.04 1.65
C VAL A 223 9.49 -24.36 1.98
N SER A 224 10.80 -24.33 2.10
CA SER A 224 11.62 -25.50 2.46
C SER A 224 12.69 -25.14 3.48
N ARG A 225 13.27 -26.14 4.10
CA ARG A 225 14.47 -25.95 4.91
C ARG A 225 15.64 -25.48 4.02
N VAL A 226 16.50 -24.62 4.59
CA VAL A 226 17.76 -24.21 3.95
C VAL A 226 18.74 -25.37 3.89
#